data_c7210ffb087809ae37fb52bd7b783ce5
#
_entry.id   c7210ffb087809ae37fb52bd7b783ce5
#
_cell.length_a   1.000
_cell.length_b   1.000
_cell.length_c   1.000
_cell.angle_alpha   90.00
_cell.angle_beta   90.00
_cell.angle_gamma   90.00
#
_symmetry.space_group_name_H-M   'P 1'
#
loop_
_entity.id
_entity.type
_entity.pdbx_description
1 polymer ?
#
loop_
_entity_poly.entity_id
_entity_poly.type
_entity_poly.pdbx_seq_one_letter_code
_entity_poly.pdbx_strand_id
1 'polypeptide(L)'
;HAVYPRHLVEKKKAWLKAVPNDLSLTDIHDDVSEGREGAASGGIHHFLLPSEGWGSAINAKEAKELAPEALENLKQWRRQVLVQPTKAQVDTLVGLGRRVEALWQLTWRRLSIAESEIRRSIDVWGTTDLPVGGAVTREQIEESLANPNGAYRRLRRVMDAWCAMWFWPLTEKAAPPSLAEWIETLQQILGRV
;
A
#
# COMPACT_ATOMS: atom_id res chain seq x y z
N HIS A 1 10.09 -2.65 1.21
CA HIS A 1 8.92 -2.13 1.90
C HIS A 1 9.35 -1.33 3.12
N ALA A 2 8.64 -0.25 3.47
CA ALA A 2 9.14 0.67 4.49
C ALA A 2 8.02 1.15 5.42
N VAL A 3 8.35 1.30 6.71
CA VAL A 3 7.42 1.62 7.79
C VAL A 3 7.97 2.78 8.63
N TYR A 4 7.12 3.74 8.95
CA TYR A 4 7.43 4.81 9.89
C TYR A 4 6.98 4.43 11.30
N PRO A 5 7.85 4.55 12.30
CA PRO A 5 7.43 4.43 13.70
C PRO A 5 6.35 5.49 14.04
N ARG A 6 5.34 5.08 14.80
CA ARG A 6 4.23 5.95 15.21
C ARG A 6 4.68 7.30 15.76
N HIS A 7 5.68 7.29 16.65
CA HIS A 7 6.19 8.50 17.29
C HIS A 7 6.77 9.54 16.33
N LEU A 8 7.25 9.11 15.12
CA LEU A 8 7.72 10.04 14.09
C LEU A 8 6.55 10.72 13.37
N VAL A 9 5.43 10.01 13.20
CA VAL A 9 4.23 10.57 12.57
C VAL A 9 3.50 11.51 13.53
N GLU A 10 3.60 11.29 14.83
CA GLU A 10 3.05 12.18 15.87
C GLU A 10 3.86 13.48 16.06
N LYS A 11 5.13 13.52 15.65
CA LYS A 11 5.99 14.71 15.76
C LYS A 11 5.87 15.57 14.50
N LYS A 12 5.72 16.88 14.67
CA LYS A 12 5.65 17.96 13.66
C LYS A 12 6.26 17.59 12.29
N LYS A 13 5.57 16.81 11.46
CA LYS A 13 5.96 16.40 10.11
C LYS A 13 7.33 15.69 10.03
N ALA A 14 7.78 15.07 11.12
CA ALA A 14 9.10 14.45 11.18
C ALA A 14 9.26 13.31 10.17
N TRP A 15 8.17 12.59 9.85
CA TRP A 15 8.20 11.50 8.86
C TRP A 15 8.58 11.96 7.45
N LEU A 16 8.30 13.22 7.06
CA LEU A 16 8.63 13.74 5.73
C LEU A 16 10.14 13.78 5.47
N LYS A 17 10.94 13.95 6.53
CA LYS A 17 12.41 14.03 6.46
C LYS A 17 13.10 12.78 7.00
N ALA A 18 12.35 11.90 7.63
CA ALA A 18 12.90 10.68 8.20
C ALA A 18 13.06 9.59 7.14
N VAL A 19 14.08 8.78 7.28
CA VAL A 19 14.22 7.54 6.52
C VAL A 19 13.32 6.52 7.23
N PRO A 20 12.34 5.91 6.52
CA PRO A 20 11.53 4.86 7.12
C PRO A 20 12.36 3.60 7.36
N ASN A 21 11.95 2.78 8.31
CA ASN A 21 12.57 1.49 8.55
C ASN A 21 12.22 0.53 7.42
N ASP A 22 13.21 -0.15 6.87
CA ASP A 22 12.97 -1.24 5.93
C ASP A 22 12.28 -2.40 6.65
N LEU A 23 11.26 -2.93 6.01
CA LEU A 23 10.51 -4.08 6.47
C LEU A 23 10.56 -5.16 5.40
N SER A 24 11.17 -6.30 5.73
CA SER A 24 11.15 -7.46 4.85
C SER A 24 9.76 -8.07 4.80
N LEU A 25 9.40 -8.62 3.65
CA LEU A 25 8.13 -9.33 3.49
C LEU A 25 8.11 -10.64 4.29
N THR A 26 9.28 -11.23 4.53
CA THR A 26 9.47 -12.39 5.40
C THR A 26 9.21 -12.05 6.86
N ASP A 27 9.64 -10.87 7.31
CA ASP A 27 9.43 -10.43 8.70
C ASP A 27 7.94 -10.30 9.03
N ILE A 28 7.13 -9.82 8.08
CA ILE A 28 5.66 -9.76 8.24
C ILE A 28 5.06 -11.17 8.37
N HIS A 29 5.64 -12.16 7.73
CA HIS A 29 5.17 -13.55 7.77
C HIS A 29 5.54 -14.22 9.09
N ASP A 30 6.78 -14.06 9.54
CA ASP A 30 7.35 -14.78 10.69
C ASP A 30 6.78 -14.25 12.02
N ASP A 31 6.62 -12.95 12.15
CA ASP A 31 6.06 -12.31 13.36
C ASP A 31 4.66 -12.80 13.71
N VAL A 32 3.83 -13.09 12.70
CA VAL A 32 2.46 -13.58 12.92
C VAL A 32 2.40 -15.09 13.15
N SER A 33 3.30 -15.86 12.50
CA SER A 33 3.39 -17.31 12.74
C SER A 33 3.85 -17.63 14.16
N GLU A 34 4.63 -16.74 14.79
CA GLU A 34 5.13 -16.87 16.16
C GLU A 34 4.23 -16.18 17.20
N GLY A 35 3.08 -15.59 16.80
CA GLY A 35 2.16 -14.89 17.70
C GLY A 35 2.76 -13.63 18.34
N ARG A 36 3.89 -13.15 17.83
CA ARG A 36 4.46 -11.86 18.22
C ARG A 36 3.66 -10.74 17.57
N GLU A 37 3.44 -9.66 18.30
CA GLU A 37 3.03 -8.41 17.67
C GLU A 37 4.17 -7.99 16.75
N GLY A 38 3.94 -8.04 15.42
CA GLY A 38 4.98 -7.89 14.42
C GLY A 38 5.85 -6.66 14.60
N ALA A 39 7.06 -6.67 14.02
CA ALA A 39 7.98 -5.53 14.02
C ALA A 39 7.33 -4.25 13.47
N ALA A 40 6.24 -4.39 12.69
CA ALA A 40 5.35 -3.32 12.26
C ALA A 40 4.25 -2.98 13.27
N SER A 41 4.14 -3.68 14.42
CA SER A 41 3.13 -3.44 15.44
C SER A 41 3.17 -1.98 15.90
N GLY A 42 2.18 -1.20 15.44
CA GLY A 42 2.10 0.24 15.65
C GLY A 42 2.85 1.11 14.65
N GLY A 43 3.50 0.55 13.64
CA GLY A 43 4.09 1.27 12.53
C GLY A 43 3.08 1.67 11.46
N ILE A 44 3.41 2.69 10.69
CA ILE A 44 2.57 3.18 9.59
C ILE A 44 3.33 2.99 8.29
N HIS A 45 2.78 2.18 7.38
CA HIS A 45 3.39 1.91 6.08
C HIS A 45 3.52 3.20 5.26
N HIS A 46 4.67 3.39 4.59
CA HIS A 46 4.99 4.63 3.88
C HIS A 46 3.91 5.05 2.88
N PHE A 47 3.29 4.11 2.18
CA PHE A 47 2.24 4.38 1.20
C PHE A 47 0.86 4.71 1.81
N LEU A 48 0.72 4.70 3.13
CA LEU A 48 -0.47 5.20 3.82
C LEU A 48 -0.35 6.70 4.13
N LEU A 49 0.86 7.25 4.10
CA LEU A 49 1.17 8.64 4.41
C LEU A 49 1.42 9.46 3.15
N PRO A 50 1.07 10.76 3.15
CA PRO A 50 1.53 11.67 2.13
C PRO A 50 3.06 11.71 2.05
N SER A 51 3.60 11.79 0.84
CA SER A 51 5.04 11.92 0.59
C SER A 51 5.43 13.34 0.22
N GLU A 52 6.64 13.75 0.59
CA GLU A 52 7.20 15.03 0.14
C GLU A 52 7.25 15.15 -1.39
N GLY A 53 7.33 14.02 -2.11
CA GLY A 53 7.32 13.98 -3.57
C GLY A 53 5.95 14.17 -4.22
N TRP A 54 4.85 14.16 -3.46
CA TRP A 54 3.53 14.37 -4.03
C TRP A 54 3.41 15.73 -4.73
N GLY A 55 2.89 15.71 -5.97
CA GLY A 55 2.82 16.91 -6.79
C GLY A 55 4.19 17.44 -7.19
N SER A 56 5.15 16.57 -7.50
CA SER A 56 6.53 16.92 -7.87
C SER A 56 6.64 17.84 -9.11
N ALA A 57 5.58 17.93 -9.91
CA ALA A 57 5.51 18.84 -11.07
C ALA A 57 5.77 20.31 -10.70
N ILE A 58 5.63 20.71 -9.43
CA ILE A 58 5.99 22.07 -8.98
C ILE A 58 7.45 22.43 -9.21
N ASN A 59 8.32 21.44 -9.36
CA ASN A 59 9.76 21.61 -9.57
C ASN A 59 10.11 21.73 -11.06
N ALA A 60 9.19 21.40 -11.96
CA ALA A 60 9.43 21.50 -13.40
C ALA A 60 9.44 22.96 -13.87
N LYS A 61 10.48 23.35 -14.60
CA LYS A 61 10.60 24.71 -15.14
C LYS A 61 9.52 25.00 -16.17
N GLU A 62 9.23 24.00 -17.00
CA GLU A 62 8.24 24.05 -18.07
C GLU A 62 6.82 24.23 -17.51
N ALA A 63 6.51 23.65 -16.36
CA ALA A 63 5.22 23.82 -15.71
C ALA A 63 4.95 25.26 -15.27
N LYS A 64 6.01 26.04 -14.95
CA LYS A 64 5.89 27.47 -14.59
C LYS A 64 5.51 28.34 -15.79
N GLU A 65 5.94 27.96 -16.97
CA GLU A 65 5.68 28.69 -18.21
C GLU A 65 4.34 28.28 -18.83
N LEU A 66 4.03 26.97 -18.82
CA LEU A 66 2.87 26.41 -19.51
C LEU A 66 1.57 26.47 -18.69
N ALA A 67 1.65 26.35 -17.38
CA ALA A 67 0.48 26.25 -16.51
C ALA A 67 0.68 26.92 -15.12
N PRO A 68 0.94 28.24 -15.08
CA PRO A 68 1.29 28.93 -13.82
C PRO A 68 0.18 28.88 -12.77
N GLU A 69 -1.08 29.03 -13.17
CA GLU A 69 -2.24 28.96 -12.25
C GLU A 69 -2.42 27.57 -11.65
N ALA A 70 -2.36 26.52 -12.50
CA ALA A 70 -2.47 25.13 -12.04
C ALA A 70 -1.29 24.77 -11.11
N LEU A 71 -0.10 25.32 -11.37
CA LEU A 71 1.06 25.14 -10.51
C LEU A 71 0.85 25.79 -9.13
N GLU A 72 0.26 26.99 -9.06
CA GLU A 72 -0.01 27.63 -7.77
C GLU A 72 -1.08 26.86 -6.98
N ASN A 73 -2.13 26.36 -7.63
CA ASN A 73 -3.12 25.48 -7.02
C ASN A 73 -2.47 24.20 -6.47
N LEU A 74 -1.53 23.61 -7.21
CA LEU A 74 -0.78 22.44 -6.76
C LEU A 74 0.10 22.71 -5.54
N LYS A 75 0.75 23.90 -5.49
CA LYS A 75 1.52 24.32 -4.31
C LYS A 75 0.62 24.52 -3.09
N GLN A 76 -0.55 25.11 -3.28
CA GLN A 76 -1.53 25.30 -2.21
C GLN A 76 -2.02 23.96 -1.67
N TRP A 77 -2.37 23.02 -2.56
CA TRP A 77 -2.75 21.66 -2.17
C TRP A 77 -1.65 20.97 -1.37
N ARG A 78 -0.39 21.03 -1.82
CA ARG A 78 0.74 20.44 -1.08
C ARG A 78 0.84 20.96 0.36
N ARG A 79 0.58 22.25 0.58
CA ARG A 79 0.56 22.83 1.94
C ARG A 79 -0.58 22.25 2.79
N GLN A 80 -1.70 21.90 2.17
CA GLN A 80 -2.88 21.34 2.83
C GLN A 80 -2.78 19.84 3.08
N VAL A 81 -2.20 19.07 2.17
CA VAL A 81 -2.07 17.61 2.33
C VAL A 81 -0.87 17.21 3.19
N LEU A 82 0.22 17.97 3.15
CA LEU A 82 1.42 17.76 3.97
C LEU A 82 1.30 18.44 5.34
N VAL A 83 0.14 18.30 5.97
CA VAL A 83 -0.11 18.79 7.33
C VAL A 83 0.15 17.70 8.36
N GLN A 84 0.33 18.11 9.61
CA GLN A 84 0.44 17.17 10.72
C GLN A 84 -0.89 16.41 10.90
N PRO A 85 -0.88 15.07 10.84
CA PRO A 85 -2.07 14.30 11.18
C PRO A 85 -2.49 14.52 12.64
N THR A 86 -3.78 14.56 12.89
CA THR A 86 -4.32 14.57 14.25
C THR A 86 -4.08 13.21 14.92
N LYS A 87 -4.17 13.16 16.25
CA LYS A 87 -4.03 11.90 17.01
C LYS A 87 -5.01 10.83 16.51
N ALA A 88 -6.27 11.19 16.29
CA ALA A 88 -7.28 10.28 15.75
C ALA A 88 -6.91 9.76 14.34
N GLN A 89 -6.38 10.62 13.48
CA GLN A 89 -5.89 10.19 12.17
C GLN A 89 -4.69 9.26 12.25
N VAL A 90 -3.77 9.50 13.20
CA VAL A 90 -2.63 8.59 13.45
C VAL A 90 -3.14 7.24 13.94
N ASP A 91 -4.10 7.20 14.87
CA ASP A 91 -4.70 5.95 15.37
C ASP A 91 -5.36 5.16 14.22
N THR A 92 -6.09 5.86 13.32
CA THR A 92 -6.66 5.26 12.11
C THR A 92 -5.57 4.71 11.19
N LEU A 93 -4.50 5.46 10.94
CA LEU A 93 -3.39 5.02 10.07
C LEU A 93 -2.66 3.80 10.64
N VAL A 94 -2.49 3.71 11.96
CA VAL A 94 -1.96 2.51 12.63
C VAL A 94 -2.89 1.31 12.44
N GLY A 95 -4.20 1.50 12.61
CA GLY A 95 -5.20 0.46 12.36
C GLY A 95 -5.17 -0.01 10.90
N LEU A 96 -5.05 0.92 9.94
CA LEU A 96 -4.90 0.59 8.51
C LEU A 96 -3.60 -0.15 8.23
N GLY A 97 -2.50 0.17 8.93
CA GLY A 97 -1.24 -0.57 8.85
C GLY A 97 -1.43 -2.05 9.20
N ARG A 98 -2.09 -2.35 10.31
CA ARG A 98 -2.44 -3.73 10.71
C ARG A 98 -3.31 -4.42 9.66
N ARG A 99 -4.24 -3.69 9.03
CA ARG A 99 -5.08 -4.23 7.96
C ARG A 99 -4.27 -4.55 6.70
N VAL A 100 -3.31 -3.72 6.34
CA VAL A 100 -2.35 -3.99 5.25
C VAL A 100 -1.60 -5.28 5.49
N GLU A 101 -1.06 -5.47 6.69
CA GLU A 101 -0.34 -6.69 7.06
C GLU A 101 -1.23 -7.94 6.97
N ALA A 102 -2.45 -7.88 7.49
CA ALA A 102 -3.41 -8.98 7.39
C ALA A 102 -3.76 -9.33 5.93
N LEU A 103 -3.97 -8.33 5.07
CA LEU A 103 -4.23 -8.54 3.64
C LEU A 103 -3.01 -9.12 2.92
N TRP A 104 -1.80 -8.66 3.30
CA TRP A 104 -0.55 -9.18 2.76
C TRP A 104 -0.36 -10.65 3.09
N GLN A 105 -0.56 -11.05 4.35
CA GLN A 105 -0.47 -12.43 4.78
C GLN A 105 -1.47 -13.34 4.06
N LEU A 106 -2.71 -12.85 3.89
CA LEU A 106 -3.72 -13.58 3.14
C LEU A 106 -3.28 -13.80 1.68
N THR A 107 -2.69 -12.79 1.06
CA THR A 107 -2.15 -12.87 -0.30
C THR A 107 -1.01 -13.86 -0.37
N TRP A 108 -0.04 -13.76 0.56
CA TRP A 108 1.11 -14.64 0.63
C TRP A 108 0.71 -16.10 0.80
N ARG A 109 -0.18 -16.40 1.76
CA ARG A 109 -0.67 -17.79 1.98
C ARG A 109 -1.31 -18.35 0.73
N ARG A 110 -2.14 -17.59 0.02
CA ARG A 110 -2.76 -18.04 -1.22
C ARG A 110 -1.73 -18.34 -2.30
N LEU A 111 -0.75 -17.48 -2.49
CA LEU A 111 0.34 -17.68 -3.45
C LEU A 111 1.20 -18.90 -3.10
N SER A 112 1.53 -19.09 -1.83
CA SER A 112 2.32 -20.24 -1.37
C SER A 112 1.58 -21.57 -1.56
N ILE A 113 0.27 -21.61 -1.29
CA ILE A 113 -0.56 -22.78 -1.57
C ILE A 113 -0.57 -23.07 -3.07
N ALA A 114 -0.82 -22.04 -3.88
CA ALA A 114 -0.84 -22.17 -5.34
C ALA A 114 0.50 -22.68 -5.89
N GLU A 115 1.62 -22.17 -5.40
CA GLU A 115 2.96 -22.62 -5.78
C GLU A 115 3.20 -24.09 -5.39
N SER A 116 2.77 -24.50 -4.21
CA SER A 116 2.92 -25.90 -3.76
C SER A 116 2.07 -26.87 -4.59
N GLU A 117 0.88 -26.47 -4.97
CA GLU A 117 -0.02 -27.29 -5.81
C GLU A 117 0.50 -27.41 -7.26
N ILE A 118 1.05 -26.33 -7.82
CA ILE A 118 1.67 -26.37 -9.16
C ILE A 118 2.86 -27.34 -9.16
N ARG A 119 3.69 -27.35 -8.11
CA ARG A 119 4.81 -28.28 -8.01
C ARG A 119 4.39 -29.75 -7.90
N ARG A 120 3.20 -30.03 -7.35
CA ARG A 120 2.66 -31.41 -7.24
C ARG A 120 2.11 -31.96 -8.55
N SER A 121 1.75 -31.11 -9.50
CA SER A 121 1.17 -31.52 -10.78
C SER A 121 2.21 -31.92 -11.85
N ILE A 122 3.48 -32.09 -11.48
CA ILE A 122 4.49 -32.59 -12.42
C ILE A 122 4.25 -34.10 -12.58
N ASP A 123 3.81 -34.47 -13.78
CA ASP A 123 3.56 -35.83 -14.17
C ASP A 123 4.93 -36.57 -14.30
N VAL A 124 5.27 -37.39 -13.31
CA VAL A 124 6.51 -38.17 -13.33
C VAL A 124 6.20 -39.49 -14.03
N TRP A 125 6.81 -39.71 -15.16
CA TRP A 125 6.64 -40.95 -15.94
C TRP A 125 6.88 -42.18 -15.06
N GLY A 126 5.88 -43.08 -14.97
CA GLY A 126 5.96 -44.31 -14.20
C GLY A 126 5.33 -44.29 -12.81
N THR A 127 4.70 -43.19 -12.38
CA THR A 127 3.95 -43.10 -11.11
C THR A 127 2.45 -43.01 -11.38
N THR A 128 1.80 -44.20 -11.52
CA THR A 128 0.36 -44.31 -11.72
C THR A 128 -0.50 -44.14 -10.48
N ASP A 129 0.10 -44.03 -9.27
CA ASP A 129 -0.61 -44.08 -7.99
C ASP A 129 -0.44 -42.85 -7.08
N LEU A 130 0.01 -41.73 -7.64
CA LEU A 130 -0.04 -40.48 -6.85
C LEU A 130 -1.46 -39.93 -6.83
N PRO A 131 -2.03 -39.64 -5.64
CA PRO A 131 -3.35 -39.02 -5.59
C PRO A 131 -3.29 -37.70 -6.39
N VAL A 132 -4.11 -37.62 -7.42
CA VAL A 132 -4.37 -36.36 -8.15
C VAL A 132 -5.13 -35.46 -7.18
N GLY A 133 -4.43 -34.88 -6.22
CA GLY A 133 -4.93 -33.81 -5.39
C GLY A 133 -5.12 -32.59 -6.29
N GLY A 134 -6.30 -31.99 -6.24
CA GLY A 134 -6.73 -30.94 -7.15
C GLY A 134 -5.66 -29.87 -7.36
N ALA A 135 -4.92 -29.99 -8.42
CA ALA A 135 -3.93 -29.01 -8.81
C ALA A 135 -4.65 -27.69 -9.10
N VAL A 136 -4.29 -26.65 -8.35
CA VAL A 136 -4.77 -25.28 -8.65
C VAL A 136 -4.17 -24.89 -10.00
N THR A 137 -5.00 -24.63 -10.98
CA THR A 137 -4.52 -24.26 -12.31
C THR A 137 -3.98 -22.82 -12.29
N ARG A 138 -3.11 -22.51 -13.27
CA ARG A 138 -2.61 -21.15 -13.46
C ARG A 138 -3.75 -20.15 -13.62
N GLU A 139 -4.79 -20.53 -14.35
CA GLU A 139 -5.98 -19.72 -14.62
C GLU A 139 -6.72 -19.38 -13.30
N GLN A 140 -6.84 -20.34 -12.38
CA GLN A 140 -7.48 -20.13 -11.08
C GLN A 140 -6.65 -19.16 -10.20
N ILE A 141 -5.32 -19.20 -10.29
CA ILE A 141 -4.45 -18.24 -9.60
C ILE A 141 -4.63 -16.85 -10.18
N GLU A 142 -4.59 -16.73 -11.51
CA GLU A 142 -4.78 -15.48 -12.23
C GLU A 142 -6.16 -14.88 -11.93
N GLU A 143 -7.22 -15.68 -11.92
CA GLU A 143 -8.56 -15.25 -11.53
C GLU A 143 -8.63 -14.76 -10.07
N SER A 144 -8.00 -15.48 -9.14
CA SER A 144 -7.93 -15.08 -7.74
C SER A 144 -7.18 -13.74 -7.55
N LEU A 145 -6.10 -13.53 -8.31
CA LEU A 145 -5.34 -12.27 -8.31
C LEU A 145 -6.08 -11.15 -9.05
N ALA A 146 -6.90 -11.49 -10.03
CA ALA A 146 -7.70 -10.54 -10.80
C ALA A 146 -8.94 -10.04 -10.03
N ASN A 147 -9.39 -10.76 -8.99
CA ASN A 147 -10.58 -10.39 -8.21
C ASN A 147 -10.46 -8.96 -7.66
N PRO A 148 -11.34 -8.02 -8.06
CA PRO A 148 -11.24 -6.61 -7.69
C PRO A 148 -11.37 -6.37 -6.18
N ASN A 149 -12.02 -7.27 -5.46
CA ASN A 149 -12.20 -7.22 -4.01
C ASN A 149 -11.18 -8.10 -3.25
N GLY A 150 -10.30 -8.79 -3.98
CA GLY A 150 -9.25 -9.63 -3.41
C GLY A 150 -8.19 -8.82 -2.65
N ALA A 151 -7.52 -9.48 -1.68
CA ALA A 151 -6.51 -8.85 -0.86
C ALA A 151 -5.38 -8.19 -1.69
N TYR A 152 -4.86 -8.90 -2.69
CA TYR A 152 -3.83 -8.40 -3.59
C TYR A 152 -4.27 -7.12 -4.33
N ARG A 153 -5.49 -7.10 -4.89
CA ARG A 153 -6.00 -5.95 -5.64
C ARG A 153 -6.26 -4.74 -4.77
N ARG A 154 -6.67 -4.94 -3.52
CA ARG A 154 -6.82 -3.87 -2.54
C ARG A 154 -5.48 -3.22 -2.21
N LEU A 155 -4.46 -4.02 -1.90
CA LEU A 155 -3.11 -3.54 -1.62
C LEU A 155 -2.52 -2.79 -2.82
N ARG A 156 -2.61 -3.39 -4.02
CA ARG A 156 -2.14 -2.76 -5.24
C ARG A 156 -2.84 -1.43 -5.52
N ARG A 157 -4.15 -1.36 -5.34
CA ARG A 157 -4.92 -0.11 -5.55
C ARG A 157 -4.46 1.02 -4.64
N VAL A 158 -4.12 0.73 -3.39
CA VAL A 158 -3.57 1.74 -2.47
C VAL A 158 -2.22 2.23 -2.95
N MET A 159 -1.33 1.31 -3.34
CA MET A 159 0.00 1.69 -3.85
C MET A 159 -0.08 2.46 -5.17
N ASP A 160 -0.94 2.03 -6.10
CA ASP A 160 -1.17 2.73 -7.36
C ASP A 160 -1.73 4.14 -7.12
N ALA A 161 -2.68 4.30 -6.19
CA ALA A 161 -3.22 5.60 -5.81
C ALA A 161 -2.14 6.50 -5.16
N TRP A 162 -1.31 5.94 -4.28
CA TRP A 162 -0.20 6.67 -3.67
C TRP A 162 0.81 7.16 -4.71
N CYS A 163 1.17 6.32 -5.67
CA CYS A 163 2.04 6.69 -6.78
C CYS A 163 1.40 7.75 -7.68
N ALA A 164 0.10 7.66 -7.94
CA ALA A 164 -0.61 8.63 -8.78
C ALA A 164 -0.54 10.06 -8.23
N MET A 165 -0.44 10.25 -6.92
CA MET A 165 -0.31 11.58 -6.30
C MET A 165 0.98 12.31 -6.67
N TRP A 166 2.02 11.60 -7.11
CA TRP A 166 3.26 12.22 -7.60
C TRP A 166 3.06 12.92 -8.94
N PHE A 167 2.14 12.40 -9.75
CA PHE A 167 1.88 12.80 -11.13
C PHE A 167 0.49 13.42 -11.28
N TRP A 168 -0.02 14.09 -10.24
CA TRP A 168 -1.33 14.72 -10.33
C TRP A 168 -1.41 15.65 -11.53
N PRO A 169 -2.42 15.50 -12.41
CA PRO A 169 -2.49 16.25 -13.66
C PRO A 169 -2.78 17.73 -13.40
N LEU A 170 -1.94 18.60 -13.92
CA LEU A 170 -2.07 20.05 -13.75
C LEU A 170 -3.27 20.64 -14.51
N THR A 171 -3.72 19.96 -15.57
CA THR A 171 -4.78 20.41 -16.47
C THR A 171 -6.18 19.90 -16.08
N GLU A 172 -6.25 18.97 -15.16
CA GLU A 172 -7.52 18.41 -14.71
C GLU A 172 -8.24 19.37 -13.77
N LYS A 173 -9.57 19.44 -13.94
CA LYS A 173 -10.44 20.23 -13.05
C LYS A 173 -10.69 19.56 -11.70
N ALA A 174 -10.34 18.30 -11.57
CA ALA A 174 -10.49 17.55 -10.34
C ALA A 174 -9.50 18.05 -9.28
N ALA A 175 -10.01 18.51 -8.16
CA ALA A 175 -9.17 18.90 -7.04
C ALA A 175 -8.47 17.65 -6.46
N PRO A 176 -7.17 17.73 -6.15
CA PRO A 176 -6.47 16.65 -5.47
C PRO A 176 -6.98 16.51 -4.02
N PRO A 177 -6.97 15.29 -3.44
CA PRO A 177 -7.58 15.02 -2.15
C PRO A 177 -6.84 15.72 -1.00
N SER A 178 -7.59 16.18 -0.01
CA SER A 178 -7.05 16.57 1.29
C SER A 178 -6.53 15.35 2.06
N LEU A 179 -5.78 15.57 3.16
CA LEU A 179 -5.34 14.48 4.03
C LEU A 179 -6.51 13.66 4.59
N ALA A 180 -7.62 14.30 4.94
CA ALA A 180 -8.80 13.62 5.47
C ALA A 180 -9.45 12.71 4.41
N GLU A 181 -9.63 13.21 3.19
CA GLU A 181 -10.17 12.45 2.06
C GLU A 181 -9.24 11.31 1.65
N TRP A 182 -7.92 11.52 1.73
CA TRP A 182 -6.95 10.44 1.52
C TRP A 182 -7.15 9.31 2.52
N ILE A 183 -7.23 9.60 3.83
CA ILE A 183 -7.44 8.59 4.87
C ILE A 183 -8.81 7.90 4.69
N GLU A 184 -9.85 8.63 4.32
CA GLU A 184 -11.15 8.04 4.02
C GLU A 184 -11.09 7.09 2.82
N THR A 185 -10.39 7.48 1.76
CA THR A 185 -10.16 6.61 0.58
C THR A 185 -9.43 5.33 0.96
N LEU A 186 -8.39 5.44 1.81
CA LEU A 186 -7.70 4.26 2.34
C LEU A 186 -8.65 3.33 3.09
N GLN A 187 -9.54 3.87 3.93
CA GLN A 187 -10.55 3.07 4.64
C GLN A 187 -11.56 2.41 3.69
N GLN A 188 -11.94 3.07 2.60
CA GLN A 188 -12.82 2.49 1.59
C GLN A 188 -12.15 1.32 0.86
N ILE A 189 -10.86 1.42 0.55
CA ILE A 189 -10.11 0.38 -0.16
C ILE A 189 -9.74 -0.79 0.77
N LEU A 190 -9.19 -0.50 1.93
CA LEU A 190 -8.65 -1.51 2.86
C LEU A 190 -9.71 -2.08 3.81
N GLY A 191 -10.79 -1.36 4.03
CA GLY A 191 -11.82 -1.60 5.04
C GLY A 191 -11.66 -0.65 6.23
N ARG A 192 -12.77 -0.28 6.84
CA ARG A 192 -12.80 0.60 8.03
C ARG A 192 -12.13 -0.05 9.22
N VAL A 193 -11.46 0.74 10.03
CA VAL A 193 -10.77 0.36 11.28
C VAL A 193 -11.30 1.21 12.42
#